data_412e14286fa68f7df3090e3b70917242
#
_entry.id   412e14286fa68f7df3090e3b70917242
#
_cell.length_a   1.000
_cell.length_b   1.000
_cell.length_c   1.000
_cell.angle_alpha   90.00
_cell.angle_beta   90.00
_cell.angle_gamma   90.00
#
_symmetry.space_group_name_H-M   'P 1'
#
loop_
_entity.id
_entity.type
_entity.pdbx_description
1 polymer ?
#
loop_
_entity_poly.entity_id
_entity_poly.type
_entity_poly.pdbx_seq_one_letter_code
_entity_poly.pdbx_strand_id
1 'polypeptide(L)'
;MYKPESRIAEEFISHSEIQETLEYARQNKNNRPLIESLIEKAALCKGLSHREAMVLLECEEADLIERIYQLARDIKQKFYGNRIVMFAPLYLSNYCVNGCVYCPYHFKNKTIHRKKLTQEEIAREVIALQDMGHKRLALEAGEDPRNNPIEYILESIQTIYGIHHKNGAIRRVNVNIAATTVENYRKLKDAGIGTYILFQETYHKENYEALHPTGPKSNYAYHTEAMDRAMEGGIDDVGLGVLFGLNTYKYDFVGLLMHAEHLEATFGVGPHTISVPRICPAEDISLQSFPDAISDDIFCKIVAVIRIAVPYTGMIISTRESASTRKKVLELGVSQISGGSRTSVGGYATPEIPEENSAQFDISDTRTLDEVVNWLLDLGHVPSFCTACYRLGRTGDRFMSLVKSGQIANCCAPNALMTLKEYLQDYASPDTYAKGIKLIEEEIQHIPNPRIKEIALRNLKEIEEGKRDFRF
;
A
#
# COMPACT_ATOMS: atom_id res chain seq x y z
N MET A 1 19.09 12.44 -20.30
CA MET A 1 20.09 11.67 -19.50
C MET A 1 19.49 11.44 -18.12
N TYR A 2 19.52 10.23 -17.62
CA TYR A 2 18.99 9.87 -16.30
C TYR A 2 19.74 10.60 -15.17
N LYS A 3 18.99 11.27 -14.32
CA LYS A 3 19.53 12.02 -13.16
C LYS A 3 18.62 11.79 -11.95
N PRO A 4 18.88 10.81 -11.11
CA PRO A 4 18.03 10.51 -9.96
C PRO A 4 17.92 11.66 -8.95
N GLU A 5 18.90 12.56 -8.86
CA GLU A 5 18.83 13.72 -7.96
C GLU A 5 18.07 14.93 -8.54
N SER A 6 17.65 14.88 -9.81
CA SER A 6 16.89 15.95 -10.43
C SER A 6 15.46 16.00 -9.90
N ARG A 7 14.88 17.18 -9.80
CA ARG A 7 13.46 17.37 -9.46
C ARG A 7 12.58 17.63 -10.68
N ILE A 8 13.09 17.34 -11.86
CA ILE A 8 12.37 17.42 -13.13
C ILE A 8 11.93 16.01 -13.51
N ALA A 9 10.63 15.80 -13.65
CA ALA A 9 10.04 14.48 -13.90
C ALA A 9 10.72 13.71 -15.02
N GLU A 10 10.96 14.32 -16.19
CA GLU A 10 11.55 13.68 -17.35
C GLU A 10 13.07 13.42 -17.22
N GLU A 11 13.73 13.96 -16.18
CA GLU A 11 15.14 13.68 -15.90
C GLU A 11 15.31 12.50 -14.96
N PHE A 12 14.47 12.37 -13.92
CA PHE A 12 14.53 11.21 -13.03
C PHE A 12 13.68 10.02 -13.52
N ILE A 13 12.70 10.25 -14.39
CA ILE A 13 12.00 9.21 -15.19
C ILE A 13 12.43 9.40 -16.64
N SER A 14 13.67 9.02 -16.94
CA SER A 14 14.23 9.20 -18.29
C SER A 14 13.76 8.10 -19.23
N HIS A 15 12.99 8.47 -20.26
CA HIS A 15 12.52 7.52 -21.28
C HIS A 15 13.68 6.75 -21.96
N SER A 16 14.78 7.44 -22.30
CA SER A 16 15.94 6.79 -22.92
C SER A 16 16.58 5.77 -21.98
N GLU A 17 16.70 6.08 -20.68
CA GLU A 17 17.22 5.12 -19.68
C GLU A 17 16.31 3.89 -19.56
N ILE A 18 14.99 4.09 -19.57
CA ILE A 18 14.05 2.97 -19.53
C ILE A 18 14.23 2.07 -20.78
N GLN A 19 14.30 2.65 -21.98
CA GLN A 19 14.50 1.89 -23.22
C GLN A 19 15.82 1.13 -23.23
N GLU A 20 16.92 1.76 -22.81
CA GLU A 20 18.22 1.12 -22.67
C GLU A 20 18.20 -0.03 -21.66
N THR A 21 17.51 0.16 -20.54
CA THR A 21 17.30 -0.86 -19.50
C THR A 21 16.54 -2.07 -20.03
N LEU A 22 15.43 -1.84 -20.73
CA LEU A 22 14.63 -2.89 -21.34
C LEU A 22 15.44 -3.70 -22.37
N GLU A 23 16.19 -3.03 -23.22
CA GLU A 23 17.03 -3.69 -24.21
C GLU A 23 18.18 -4.49 -23.56
N TYR A 24 18.85 -3.91 -22.57
CA TYR A 24 19.88 -4.59 -21.78
C TYR A 24 19.33 -5.86 -21.10
N ALA A 25 18.19 -5.77 -20.46
CA ALA A 25 17.57 -6.89 -19.77
C ALA A 25 17.15 -7.99 -20.78
N ARG A 26 16.58 -7.61 -21.93
CA ARG A 26 16.20 -8.53 -23.01
C ARG A 26 17.40 -9.33 -23.53
N GLN A 27 18.55 -8.66 -23.72
CA GLN A 27 19.80 -9.31 -24.17
C GLN A 27 20.38 -10.26 -23.11
N ASN A 28 20.08 -10.03 -21.84
CA ASN A 28 20.63 -10.79 -20.70
C ASN A 28 19.64 -11.74 -20.04
N LYS A 29 18.43 -11.92 -20.58
CA LYS A 29 17.38 -12.76 -19.97
C LYS A 29 17.78 -14.23 -19.74
N ASN A 30 18.74 -14.74 -20.49
CA ASN A 30 19.30 -16.09 -20.40
C ASN A 30 20.79 -16.07 -19.99
N ASN A 31 21.29 -14.95 -19.50
CA ASN A 31 22.68 -14.84 -19.03
C ASN A 31 22.78 -15.37 -17.58
N ARG A 32 22.82 -16.70 -17.49
CA ARG A 32 22.81 -17.40 -16.19
C ARG A 32 23.87 -16.89 -15.19
N PRO A 33 25.16 -16.71 -15.58
CA PRO A 33 26.15 -16.19 -14.64
C PRO A 33 25.81 -14.81 -14.09
N LEU A 34 25.27 -13.92 -14.94
CA LEU A 34 24.81 -12.60 -14.49
C LEU A 34 23.64 -12.70 -13.51
N ILE A 35 22.62 -13.48 -13.85
CA ILE A 35 21.42 -13.64 -13.02
C ILE A 35 21.80 -14.22 -11.66
N GLU A 36 22.65 -15.24 -11.60
CA GLU A 36 23.14 -15.83 -10.34
C GLU A 36 23.91 -14.79 -9.49
N SER A 37 24.77 -13.98 -10.12
CA SER A 37 25.50 -12.93 -9.41
C SER A 37 24.56 -11.85 -8.85
N LEU A 38 23.48 -11.54 -9.55
CA LEU A 38 22.46 -10.58 -9.08
C LEU A 38 21.64 -11.14 -7.91
N ILE A 39 21.32 -12.43 -7.93
CA ILE A 39 20.67 -13.12 -6.80
C ILE A 39 21.58 -13.07 -5.56
N GLU A 40 22.88 -13.36 -5.70
CA GLU A 40 23.86 -13.28 -4.62
C GLU A 40 24.01 -11.85 -4.07
N LYS A 41 24.10 -10.86 -4.96
CA LYS A 41 24.12 -9.44 -4.57
C LYS A 41 22.87 -9.05 -3.78
N ALA A 42 21.69 -9.46 -4.27
CA ALA A 42 20.42 -9.14 -3.64
C ALA A 42 20.25 -9.79 -2.26
N ALA A 43 20.85 -10.98 -2.02
CA ALA A 43 20.86 -11.65 -0.72
C ALA A 43 21.52 -10.81 0.39
N LEU A 44 22.35 -9.82 0.03
CA LEU A 44 22.89 -8.85 0.98
C LEU A 44 21.85 -7.85 1.49
N CYS A 45 20.63 -7.85 0.92
CA CYS A 45 19.50 -6.99 1.29
C CYS A 45 19.78 -5.48 1.19
N LYS A 46 20.63 -5.08 0.25
CA LYS A 46 20.93 -3.67 -0.02
C LYS A 46 20.13 -3.08 -1.18
N GLY A 47 19.26 -3.89 -1.79
CA GLY A 47 18.51 -3.54 -2.99
C GLY A 47 19.27 -3.81 -4.29
N LEU A 48 18.58 -3.60 -5.39
CA LEU A 48 19.11 -3.65 -6.75
C LEU A 48 18.70 -2.39 -7.49
N SER A 49 19.53 -1.96 -8.46
CA SER A 49 19.15 -0.90 -9.37
C SER A 49 18.01 -1.35 -10.31
N HIS A 50 17.31 -0.38 -10.91
CA HIS A 50 16.28 -0.66 -11.91
C HIS A 50 16.78 -1.55 -13.06
N ARG A 51 18.01 -1.36 -13.53
CA ARG A 51 18.65 -2.21 -14.59
C ARG A 51 18.84 -3.65 -14.11
N GLU A 52 19.36 -3.84 -12.93
CA GLU A 52 19.60 -5.16 -12.34
C GLU A 52 18.29 -5.90 -12.04
N ALA A 53 17.33 -5.19 -11.48
CA ALA A 53 16.01 -5.74 -11.20
C ALA A 53 15.27 -6.16 -12.49
N MET A 54 15.41 -5.37 -13.57
CA MET A 54 14.78 -5.70 -14.84
C MET A 54 15.37 -6.97 -15.46
N VAL A 55 16.67 -7.25 -15.28
CA VAL A 55 17.27 -8.53 -15.70
C VAL A 55 16.62 -9.71 -14.95
N LEU A 56 16.41 -9.59 -13.65
CA LEU A 56 15.71 -10.64 -12.89
C LEU A 56 14.25 -10.80 -13.35
N LEU A 57 13.58 -9.71 -13.69
CA LEU A 57 12.20 -9.76 -14.20
C LEU A 57 12.13 -10.42 -15.58
N GLU A 58 13.13 -10.27 -16.44
CA GLU A 58 13.19 -10.91 -17.75
C GLU A 58 13.61 -12.39 -17.72
N CYS A 59 14.19 -12.88 -16.62
CA CYS A 59 14.66 -14.26 -16.51
C CYS A 59 13.56 -15.27 -16.90
N GLU A 60 13.90 -16.23 -17.79
CA GLU A 60 12.97 -17.27 -18.26
C GLU A 60 13.34 -18.67 -17.74
N GLU A 61 14.49 -18.85 -17.08
CA GLU A 61 14.93 -20.14 -16.57
C GLU A 61 14.18 -20.51 -15.27
N ALA A 62 13.43 -21.61 -15.29
CA ALA A 62 12.51 -22.01 -14.22
C ALA A 62 13.19 -22.18 -12.84
N ASP A 63 14.38 -22.77 -12.81
CA ASP A 63 15.14 -22.94 -11.57
C ASP A 63 15.65 -21.61 -10.98
N LEU A 64 16.02 -20.67 -11.83
CA LEU A 64 16.42 -19.33 -11.40
C LEU A 64 15.21 -18.50 -10.93
N ILE A 65 14.05 -18.63 -11.59
CA ILE A 65 12.81 -18.01 -11.14
C ILE A 65 12.44 -18.50 -9.74
N GLU A 66 12.55 -19.81 -9.46
CA GLU A 66 12.29 -20.32 -8.11
C GLU A 66 13.31 -19.80 -7.08
N ARG A 67 14.58 -19.64 -7.45
CA ARG A 67 15.60 -19.01 -6.59
C ARG A 67 15.27 -17.54 -6.31
N ILE A 68 14.76 -16.81 -7.31
CA ILE A 68 14.28 -15.42 -7.16
C ILE A 68 13.09 -15.39 -6.18
N TYR A 69 12.13 -16.29 -6.33
CA TYR A 69 10.99 -16.38 -5.43
C TYR A 69 11.40 -16.74 -4.00
N GLN A 70 12.33 -17.69 -3.84
CA GLN A 70 12.85 -18.05 -2.52
C GLN A 70 13.56 -16.86 -1.86
N LEU A 71 14.40 -16.14 -2.60
CA LEU A 71 15.05 -14.94 -2.10
C LEU A 71 14.06 -13.85 -1.68
N ALA A 72 12.99 -13.65 -2.44
CA ALA A 72 11.93 -12.70 -2.09
C ALA A 72 11.24 -13.09 -0.76
N ARG A 73 10.94 -14.39 -0.56
CA ARG A 73 10.43 -14.93 0.71
C ARG A 73 11.37 -14.66 1.87
N ASP A 74 12.66 -14.93 1.68
CA ASP A 74 13.69 -14.75 2.71
C ASP A 74 13.85 -13.27 3.11
N ILE A 75 13.86 -12.38 2.13
CA ILE A 75 13.92 -10.93 2.36
C ILE A 75 12.69 -10.44 3.10
N LYS A 76 11.48 -10.88 2.67
CA LYS A 76 10.24 -10.55 3.39
C LYS A 76 10.30 -11.03 4.84
N GLN A 77 10.70 -12.28 5.05
CA GLN A 77 10.82 -12.86 6.39
C GLN A 77 11.80 -12.07 7.26
N LYS A 78 12.94 -11.66 6.70
CA LYS A 78 13.94 -10.88 7.41
C LYS A 78 13.44 -9.52 7.89
N PHE A 79 12.72 -8.77 7.06
CA PHE A 79 12.28 -7.40 7.38
C PHE A 79 10.91 -7.34 8.04
N TYR A 80 10.00 -8.19 7.63
CA TYR A 80 8.59 -8.13 8.03
C TYR A 80 8.14 -9.32 8.86
N GLY A 81 8.85 -10.44 8.80
CA GLY A 81 8.43 -11.69 9.46
C GLY A 81 7.06 -12.15 8.94
N ASN A 82 6.27 -12.74 9.82
CA ASN A 82 4.92 -13.22 9.49
C ASN A 82 3.83 -12.13 9.57
N ARG A 83 4.20 -10.88 9.88
CA ARG A 83 3.24 -9.80 10.13
C ARG A 83 2.63 -9.29 8.83
N ILE A 84 1.30 -9.18 8.83
CA ILE A 84 0.54 -8.57 7.75
C ILE A 84 -0.27 -7.41 8.33
N VAL A 85 0.01 -6.20 7.87
CA VAL A 85 -0.68 -5.00 8.34
C VAL A 85 -2.06 -4.91 7.69
N MET A 86 -3.08 -4.68 8.51
CA MET A 86 -4.48 -4.56 8.09
C MET A 86 -4.92 -3.10 7.98
N PHE A 87 -5.69 -2.79 6.95
CA PHE A 87 -6.35 -1.48 6.78
C PHE A 87 -7.66 -1.63 6.01
N ALA A 88 -8.46 -0.55 5.98
CA ALA A 88 -9.60 -0.42 5.10
C ALA A 88 -9.53 0.90 4.33
N PRO A 89 -9.97 0.96 3.06
CA PRO A 89 -10.22 2.22 2.38
C PRO A 89 -11.48 2.89 2.94
N LEU A 90 -11.52 4.22 2.94
CA LEU A 90 -12.73 5.01 3.20
C LEU A 90 -12.86 6.06 2.09
N TYR A 91 -13.86 5.85 1.25
CA TYR A 91 -14.17 6.75 0.14
C TYR A 91 -15.02 7.92 0.64
N LEU A 92 -14.46 9.12 0.62
CA LEU A 92 -15.12 10.34 1.08
C LEU A 92 -16.01 10.96 0.01
N SER A 93 -15.60 10.88 -1.26
CA SER A 93 -16.30 11.48 -2.38
C SER A 93 -15.83 10.93 -3.72
N ASN A 94 -16.76 10.76 -4.66
CA ASN A 94 -16.48 10.40 -6.06
C ASN A 94 -16.68 11.57 -7.04
N TYR A 95 -16.86 12.79 -6.55
CA TYR A 95 -16.80 13.98 -7.40
C TYR A 95 -15.39 14.17 -7.93
N CYS A 96 -15.24 14.25 -9.25
CA CYS A 96 -13.94 14.41 -9.91
C CYS A 96 -14.07 15.25 -11.18
N VAL A 97 -13.10 16.13 -11.43
CA VAL A 97 -13.02 16.98 -12.62
C VAL A 97 -12.13 16.41 -13.73
N ASN A 98 -11.42 15.31 -13.46
CA ASN A 98 -10.52 14.67 -14.40
C ASN A 98 -11.27 13.77 -15.41
N GLY A 99 -10.63 13.54 -16.55
CA GLY A 99 -11.15 12.71 -17.62
C GLY A 99 -10.42 11.36 -17.76
N CYS A 100 -9.91 10.78 -16.67
CA CYS A 100 -9.15 9.51 -16.70
C CYS A 100 -9.98 8.37 -17.30
N VAL A 101 -9.48 7.77 -18.40
CA VAL A 101 -10.25 6.78 -19.17
C VAL A 101 -10.39 5.42 -18.50
N TYR A 102 -9.70 5.18 -17.41
CA TYR A 102 -9.68 3.91 -16.65
C TYR A 102 -10.41 4.01 -15.29
N CYS A 103 -10.96 5.18 -14.94
CA CYS A 103 -11.57 5.42 -13.64
C CYS A 103 -13.04 5.85 -13.79
N PRO A 104 -14.00 5.16 -13.16
CA PRO A 104 -15.41 5.50 -13.29
C PRO A 104 -15.76 6.87 -12.69
N TYR A 105 -14.86 7.47 -11.90
CA TYR A 105 -15.06 8.81 -11.34
C TYR A 105 -14.83 9.93 -12.37
N HIS A 106 -14.38 9.61 -13.60
CA HIS A 106 -14.18 10.64 -14.63
C HIS A 106 -15.43 11.49 -14.87
N PHE A 107 -15.25 12.78 -15.10
CA PHE A 107 -16.37 13.76 -15.15
C PHE A 107 -17.42 13.48 -16.26
N LYS A 108 -17.02 12.73 -17.31
CA LYS A 108 -17.91 12.36 -18.42
C LYS A 108 -18.86 11.23 -18.08
N ASN A 109 -18.55 10.42 -17.05
CA ASN A 109 -19.44 9.35 -16.61
C ASN A 109 -20.70 9.97 -16.00
N LYS A 110 -21.86 9.70 -16.62
CA LYS A 110 -23.19 10.18 -16.21
C LYS A 110 -24.03 9.10 -15.54
N THR A 111 -23.52 7.88 -15.49
CA THR A 111 -24.26 6.74 -14.91
C THR A 111 -23.89 6.53 -13.44
N ILE A 112 -22.66 6.84 -13.03
CA ILE A 112 -22.24 6.69 -11.64
C ILE A 112 -23.00 7.66 -10.73
N HIS A 113 -23.51 7.16 -9.61
CA HIS A 113 -24.14 8.00 -8.58
C HIS A 113 -23.08 8.86 -7.89
N ARG A 114 -23.16 10.21 -8.07
CA ARG A 114 -22.23 11.15 -7.44
C ARG A 114 -22.60 11.40 -6.00
N LYS A 115 -21.67 11.12 -5.11
CA LYS A 115 -21.84 11.25 -3.67
C LYS A 115 -20.61 11.88 -3.02
N LYS A 116 -20.83 12.67 -1.98
CA LYS A 116 -19.84 13.20 -1.05
C LYS A 116 -20.41 13.05 0.35
N LEU A 117 -19.66 12.48 1.26
CA LEU A 117 -20.09 12.29 2.64
C LEU A 117 -20.11 13.62 3.40
N THR A 118 -21.16 13.84 4.18
CA THR A 118 -21.14 14.85 5.25
C THR A 118 -20.31 14.36 6.43
N GLN A 119 -19.99 15.26 7.39
CA GLN A 119 -19.23 14.87 8.58
C GLN A 119 -19.99 13.85 9.44
N GLU A 120 -21.33 13.93 9.49
CA GLU A 120 -22.18 12.96 10.18
C GLU A 120 -22.20 11.60 9.48
N GLU A 121 -22.16 11.58 8.14
CA GLU A 121 -22.01 10.32 7.38
C GLU A 121 -20.65 9.70 7.61
N ILE A 122 -19.57 10.50 7.58
CA ILE A 122 -18.21 10.04 7.91
C ILE A 122 -18.19 9.44 9.32
N ALA A 123 -18.86 10.08 10.29
CA ALA A 123 -18.94 9.53 11.64
C ALA A 123 -19.62 8.15 11.68
N ARG A 124 -20.70 7.95 10.94
CA ARG A 124 -21.38 6.64 10.84
C ARG A 124 -20.50 5.58 10.18
N GLU A 125 -19.81 5.92 9.09
CA GLU A 125 -18.86 5.03 8.42
C GLU A 125 -17.72 4.61 9.35
N VAL A 126 -17.16 5.55 10.11
CA VAL A 126 -16.07 5.29 11.06
C VAL A 126 -16.54 4.41 12.22
N ILE A 127 -17.77 4.60 12.74
CA ILE A 127 -18.35 3.72 13.76
C ILE A 127 -18.48 2.29 13.22
N ALA A 128 -19.00 2.12 11.99
CA ALA A 128 -19.11 0.80 11.36
C ALA A 128 -17.74 0.14 11.19
N LEU A 129 -16.72 0.89 10.74
CA LEU A 129 -15.35 0.40 10.61
C LEU A 129 -14.72 0.04 11.96
N GLN A 130 -15.02 0.80 13.02
CA GLN A 130 -14.57 0.48 14.39
C GLN A 130 -15.27 -0.77 14.93
N ASP A 131 -16.55 -0.97 14.62
CA ASP A 131 -17.30 -2.19 15.00
C ASP A 131 -16.76 -3.44 14.27
N MET A 132 -16.16 -3.29 13.08
CA MET A 132 -15.43 -4.35 12.41
C MET A 132 -14.05 -4.63 13.04
N GLY A 133 -13.49 -3.69 13.81
CA GLY A 133 -12.17 -3.79 14.45
C GLY A 133 -11.04 -3.03 13.75
N HIS A 134 -11.32 -2.26 12.72
CA HIS A 134 -10.29 -1.47 12.03
C HIS A 134 -9.68 -0.38 12.93
N LYS A 135 -8.36 -0.18 12.80
CA LYS A 135 -7.59 0.86 13.51
C LYS A 135 -6.84 1.78 12.52
N ARG A 136 -6.84 1.43 11.24
CA ARG A 136 -6.11 2.15 10.17
C ARG A 136 -7.00 2.30 8.95
N LEU A 137 -7.05 3.51 8.41
CA LEU A 137 -7.79 3.81 7.17
C LEU A 137 -6.86 4.36 6.09
N ALA A 138 -7.26 4.17 4.83
CA ALA A 138 -6.79 4.91 3.67
C ALA A 138 -7.94 5.75 3.14
N LEU A 139 -7.81 7.08 3.18
CA LEU A 139 -8.84 7.98 2.68
C LEU A 139 -8.71 8.14 1.17
N GLU A 140 -9.82 8.03 0.47
CA GLU A 140 -9.91 8.12 -0.97
C GLU A 140 -10.90 9.25 -1.34
N ALA A 141 -10.50 10.12 -2.27
CA ALA A 141 -11.39 11.14 -2.82
C ALA A 141 -11.03 11.48 -4.26
N GLY A 142 -12.03 11.71 -5.09
CA GLY A 142 -11.83 12.27 -6.43
C GLY A 142 -11.28 13.70 -6.35
N GLU A 143 -10.58 14.13 -7.40
CA GLU A 143 -10.06 15.49 -7.51
C GLU A 143 -11.16 16.46 -7.97
N ASP A 144 -11.64 17.27 -7.07
CA ASP A 144 -12.61 18.31 -7.34
C ASP A 144 -12.39 19.49 -6.37
N PRO A 145 -11.75 20.58 -6.81
CA PRO A 145 -11.47 21.73 -5.92
C PRO A 145 -12.71 22.38 -5.32
N ARG A 146 -13.88 22.21 -5.95
CA ARG A 146 -15.14 22.76 -5.47
C ARG A 146 -15.82 21.86 -4.46
N ASN A 147 -15.89 20.57 -4.75
CA ASN A 147 -16.59 19.59 -3.90
C ASN A 147 -15.67 19.02 -2.82
N ASN A 148 -14.39 18.81 -3.12
CA ASN A 148 -13.40 18.17 -2.26
C ASN A 148 -12.19 19.09 -1.99
N PRO A 149 -12.39 20.37 -1.54
CA PRO A 149 -11.27 21.22 -1.20
C PRO A 149 -10.45 20.61 -0.07
N ILE A 150 -9.20 21.06 0.09
CA ILE A 150 -8.30 20.53 1.13
C ILE A 150 -8.90 20.65 2.53
N GLU A 151 -9.65 21.71 2.78
CA GLU A 151 -10.32 21.96 4.06
C GLU A 151 -11.32 20.86 4.42
N TYR A 152 -12.05 20.31 3.43
CA TYR A 152 -12.95 19.17 3.60
C TYR A 152 -12.16 17.90 4.01
N ILE A 153 -11.04 17.64 3.36
CA ILE A 153 -10.17 16.51 3.70
C ILE A 153 -9.64 16.65 5.13
N LEU A 154 -9.18 17.83 5.51
CA LEU A 154 -8.66 18.12 6.85
C LEU A 154 -9.74 17.95 7.92
N GLU A 155 -10.93 18.50 7.68
CA GLU A 155 -12.09 18.34 8.58
C GLU A 155 -12.48 16.86 8.72
N SER A 156 -12.49 16.10 7.62
CA SER A 156 -12.75 14.66 7.64
C SER A 156 -11.73 13.90 8.49
N ILE A 157 -10.45 14.23 8.39
CA ILE A 157 -9.39 13.63 9.23
C ILE A 157 -9.64 13.93 10.72
N GLN A 158 -10.00 15.16 11.07
CA GLN A 158 -10.33 15.56 12.45
C GLN A 158 -11.53 14.78 12.98
N THR A 159 -12.61 14.70 12.18
CA THR A 159 -13.81 13.91 12.52
C THR A 159 -13.44 12.45 12.79
N ILE A 160 -12.66 11.81 11.89
CA ILE A 160 -12.24 10.41 12.02
C ILE A 160 -11.46 10.17 13.32
N TYR A 161 -10.49 11.02 13.63
CA TYR A 161 -9.67 10.88 14.84
C TYR A 161 -10.45 11.20 16.12
N GLY A 162 -11.49 12.01 16.02
CA GLY A 162 -12.34 12.39 17.16
C GLY A 162 -13.33 11.31 17.60
N ILE A 163 -13.55 10.25 16.79
CA ILE A 163 -14.57 9.24 17.08
C ILE A 163 -13.97 8.08 17.86
N HIS A 164 -14.54 7.83 19.02
CA HIS A 164 -14.27 6.68 19.87
C HIS A 164 -15.58 5.94 20.13
N HIS A 165 -15.69 4.71 19.63
CA HIS A 165 -16.88 3.89 19.80
C HIS A 165 -16.51 2.56 20.46
N LYS A 166 -17.08 2.27 21.66
CA LYS A 166 -16.69 1.11 22.49
C LYS A 166 -15.17 1.10 22.74
N ASN A 167 -14.48 0.00 22.40
CA ASN A 167 -13.01 -0.10 22.43
C ASN A 167 -12.36 0.31 21.08
N GLY A 168 -13.16 0.83 20.13
CA GLY A 168 -12.72 1.25 18.82
C GLY A 168 -12.11 2.65 18.82
N ALA A 169 -11.09 2.83 18.00
CA ALA A 169 -10.54 4.14 17.63
C ALA A 169 -9.74 3.98 16.33
N ILE A 170 -9.90 4.88 15.39
CA ILE A 170 -8.99 4.96 14.26
C ILE A 170 -7.72 5.67 14.74
N ARG A 171 -6.60 4.97 14.65
CA ARG A 171 -5.32 5.40 15.23
C ARG A 171 -4.35 5.89 14.15
N ARG A 172 -4.71 5.72 12.87
CA ARG A 172 -3.94 6.16 11.72
C ARG A 172 -4.81 6.32 10.48
N VAL A 173 -4.59 7.43 9.80
CA VAL A 173 -5.21 7.77 8.51
C VAL A 173 -4.10 7.98 7.48
N ASN A 174 -4.05 7.13 6.44
CA ASN A 174 -3.30 7.40 5.23
C ASN A 174 -4.19 8.17 4.27
N VAL A 175 -3.61 8.95 3.37
CA VAL A 175 -4.36 9.78 2.45
C VAL A 175 -3.94 9.51 1.01
N ASN A 176 -4.91 9.17 0.17
CA ASN A 176 -4.77 8.99 -1.26
C ASN A 176 -5.70 10.00 -1.97
N ILE A 177 -5.21 11.19 -2.17
CA ILE A 177 -5.85 12.27 -2.92
C ILE A 177 -4.93 12.74 -4.04
N ALA A 178 -5.47 13.45 -5.02
CA ALA A 178 -4.70 13.99 -6.14
C ALA A 178 -3.49 14.83 -5.69
N ALA A 179 -2.50 14.96 -6.59
CA ALA A 179 -1.33 15.80 -6.40
C ALA A 179 -1.73 17.23 -6.04
N THR A 180 -1.06 17.82 -5.04
CA THR A 180 -1.39 19.15 -4.55
C THR A 180 -0.15 20.00 -4.26
N THR A 181 -0.29 21.13 -3.62
CA THR A 181 0.79 22.08 -3.33
C THR A 181 1.57 21.70 -2.07
N VAL A 182 2.80 22.18 -1.93
CA VAL A 182 3.62 22.02 -0.72
C VAL A 182 2.87 22.51 0.53
N GLU A 183 2.14 23.63 0.42
CA GLU A 183 1.34 24.18 1.52
C GLU A 183 0.25 23.21 1.96
N ASN A 184 -0.49 22.61 1.02
CA ASN A 184 -1.53 21.64 1.33
C ASN A 184 -0.93 20.35 1.94
N TYR A 185 0.22 19.90 1.47
CA TYR A 185 0.93 18.78 2.09
C TYR A 185 1.36 19.10 3.53
N ARG A 186 1.77 20.33 3.81
CA ARG A 186 2.09 20.78 5.18
C ARG A 186 0.84 20.73 6.07
N LYS A 187 -0.31 21.22 5.57
CA LYS A 187 -1.59 21.11 6.29
C LYS A 187 -1.96 19.64 6.59
N LEU A 188 -1.75 18.73 5.63
CA LEU A 188 -1.98 17.30 5.85
C LEU A 188 -1.02 16.71 6.89
N LYS A 189 0.25 17.09 6.88
CA LYS A 189 1.24 16.72 7.90
C LYS A 189 0.78 17.18 9.28
N ASP A 190 0.35 18.44 9.40
CA ASP A 190 -0.13 19.03 10.66
C ASP A 190 -1.42 18.37 11.17
N ALA A 191 -2.27 17.88 10.25
CA ALA A 191 -3.44 17.07 10.59
C ALA A 191 -3.11 15.65 11.10
N GLY A 192 -1.84 15.25 11.07
CA GLY A 192 -1.35 14.00 11.64
C GLY A 192 -1.62 12.78 10.75
N ILE A 193 -1.55 12.93 9.42
CA ILE A 193 -1.67 11.79 8.52
C ILE A 193 -0.51 10.82 8.69
N GLY A 194 -0.72 9.58 8.27
CA GLY A 194 0.33 8.59 8.16
C GLY A 194 1.13 8.74 6.86
N THR A 195 0.83 7.90 5.87
CA THR A 195 1.45 7.95 4.54
C THR A 195 0.59 8.76 3.59
N TYR A 196 1.20 9.64 2.79
CA TYR A 196 0.60 10.15 1.57
C TYR A 196 0.85 9.13 0.45
N ILE A 197 -0.21 8.69 -0.21
CA ILE A 197 -0.15 7.68 -1.28
C ILE A 197 -0.67 8.32 -2.56
N LEU A 198 0.08 8.16 -3.65
CA LEU A 198 -0.37 8.54 -4.98
C LEU A 198 0.18 7.55 -6.01
N PHE A 199 -0.71 6.97 -6.81
CA PHE A 199 -0.30 6.11 -7.90
C PHE A 199 0.07 6.95 -9.11
N GLN A 200 1.23 6.65 -9.71
CA GLN A 200 1.65 7.25 -10.98
C GLN A 200 0.73 6.81 -12.12
N GLU A 201 0.05 5.71 -11.98
CA GLU A 201 -0.75 5.00 -12.96
C GLU A 201 0.10 4.37 -14.05
N THR A 202 0.79 5.16 -14.89
CA THR A 202 1.84 4.75 -15.82
C THR A 202 2.96 5.78 -15.85
N TYR A 203 4.20 5.34 -16.03
CA TYR A 203 5.37 6.21 -16.20
C TYR A 203 5.62 6.62 -17.64
N HIS A 204 4.93 6.00 -18.63
CA HIS A 204 5.07 6.33 -20.04
C HIS A 204 4.31 7.63 -20.33
N LYS A 205 5.04 8.73 -20.51
CA LYS A 205 4.45 10.08 -20.59
C LYS A 205 3.36 10.20 -21.66
N GLU A 206 3.63 9.77 -22.90
CA GLU A 206 2.67 9.88 -23.99
C GLU A 206 1.40 9.07 -23.72
N ASN A 207 1.55 7.84 -23.16
CA ASN A 207 0.41 7.04 -22.77
C ASN A 207 -0.32 7.64 -21.57
N TYR A 208 0.42 8.21 -20.59
CA TYR A 208 -0.17 8.93 -19.45
C TYR A 208 -1.06 10.08 -19.95
N GLU A 209 -0.58 10.91 -20.87
CA GLU A 209 -1.34 12.04 -21.43
C GLU A 209 -2.58 11.56 -22.20
N ALA A 210 -2.49 10.44 -22.93
CA ALA A 210 -3.63 9.83 -23.62
C ALA A 210 -4.68 9.27 -22.63
N LEU A 211 -4.25 8.70 -21.50
CA LEU A 211 -5.11 8.17 -20.45
C LEU A 211 -5.75 9.27 -19.58
N HIS A 212 -5.17 10.47 -19.55
CA HIS A 212 -5.62 11.63 -18.77
C HIS A 212 -5.89 12.84 -19.67
N PRO A 213 -6.84 12.75 -20.61
CA PRO A 213 -7.00 13.76 -21.67
C PRO A 213 -7.45 15.15 -21.19
N THR A 214 -7.96 15.24 -19.96
CA THR A 214 -8.49 16.51 -19.41
C THR A 214 -8.43 16.54 -17.89
N GLY A 215 -8.43 17.76 -17.35
CA GLY A 215 -8.39 18.03 -15.91
C GLY A 215 -6.97 18.22 -15.38
N PRO A 216 -6.81 18.58 -14.10
CA PRO A 216 -5.50 18.82 -13.48
C PRO A 216 -4.54 17.62 -13.58
N LYS A 217 -5.06 16.40 -13.46
CA LYS A 217 -4.28 15.16 -13.54
C LYS A 217 -3.64 14.95 -14.92
N SER A 218 -4.06 15.67 -15.98
CA SER A 218 -3.42 15.61 -17.31
C SER A 218 -1.97 16.12 -17.33
N ASN A 219 -1.56 16.89 -16.34
CA ASN A 219 -0.19 17.38 -16.23
C ASN A 219 0.74 16.30 -15.66
N TYR A 220 1.43 15.56 -16.55
CA TYR A 220 2.35 14.49 -16.22
C TYR A 220 3.43 14.91 -15.22
N ALA A 221 4.14 16.01 -15.51
CA ALA A 221 5.23 16.46 -14.65
C ALA A 221 4.72 16.82 -13.25
N TYR A 222 3.65 17.62 -13.16
CA TYR A 222 3.06 17.97 -11.87
C TYR A 222 2.63 16.77 -11.05
N HIS A 223 2.07 15.74 -11.69
CA HIS A 223 1.66 14.51 -11.03
C HIS A 223 2.87 13.69 -10.58
N THR A 224 3.87 13.49 -11.45
CA THR A 224 5.07 12.69 -11.18
C THR A 224 5.92 13.30 -10.05
N GLU A 225 5.99 14.63 -9.96
CA GLU A 225 6.72 15.40 -8.92
C GLU A 225 5.93 15.57 -7.62
N ALA A 226 4.79 14.89 -7.45
CA ALA A 226 3.94 15.07 -6.26
C ALA A 226 4.62 14.62 -4.97
N MET A 227 5.42 13.56 -5.01
CA MET A 227 6.13 13.05 -3.82
C MET A 227 7.21 14.02 -3.35
N ASP A 228 7.90 14.69 -4.26
CA ASP A 228 8.86 15.75 -3.91
C ASP A 228 8.18 16.85 -3.12
N ARG A 229 7.04 17.35 -3.61
CA ARG A 229 6.26 18.39 -2.92
C ARG A 229 5.71 17.92 -1.58
N ALA A 230 5.32 16.63 -1.48
CA ALA A 230 4.85 16.05 -0.22
C ALA A 230 5.96 16.02 0.82
N MET A 231 7.16 15.60 0.44
CA MET A 231 8.32 15.55 1.33
C MET A 231 8.82 16.96 1.69
N GLU A 232 8.77 17.93 0.77
CA GLU A 232 9.00 19.34 1.07
C GLU A 232 7.97 19.93 2.05
N GLY A 233 6.74 19.45 1.99
CA GLY A 233 5.68 19.75 2.95
C GLY A 233 5.85 19.11 4.32
N GLY A 234 6.90 18.27 4.49
CA GLY A 234 7.25 17.61 5.75
C GLY A 234 6.59 16.25 5.94
N ILE A 235 5.99 15.65 4.90
CA ILE A 235 5.49 14.28 4.95
C ILE A 235 6.67 13.33 4.79
N ASP A 236 7.05 12.63 5.85
CA ASP A 236 8.22 11.74 5.86
C ASP A 236 7.95 10.39 5.17
N ASP A 237 6.70 9.96 5.13
CA ASP A 237 6.30 8.65 4.62
C ASP A 237 5.42 8.82 3.36
N VAL A 238 5.99 8.53 2.19
CA VAL A 238 5.27 8.55 0.90
C VAL A 238 5.09 7.14 0.34
N GLY A 239 4.03 6.95 -0.42
CA GLY A 239 3.67 5.66 -1.03
C GLY A 239 3.53 5.77 -2.53
N LEU A 240 4.35 5.03 -3.27
CA LEU A 240 4.30 4.90 -4.72
C LEU A 240 3.32 3.81 -5.16
N GLY A 241 2.93 3.84 -6.43
CA GLY A 241 2.17 2.76 -7.05
C GLY A 241 2.07 2.92 -8.56
N VAL A 242 1.79 1.81 -9.23
CA VAL A 242 1.50 1.73 -10.65
C VAL A 242 0.23 0.91 -10.82
N LEU A 243 -0.66 1.34 -11.72
CA LEU A 243 -1.82 0.56 -12.11
C LEU A 243 -1.43 -0.33 -13.31
N PHE A 244 -0.93 -1.52 -13.00
CA PHE A 244 -0.49 -2.46 -14.04
C PHE A 244 -1.64 -2.88 -14.96
N GLY A 245 -1.40 -2.78 -16.27
CA GLY A 245 -2.36 -3.05 -17.33
C GLY A 245 -2.76 -1.81 -18.13
N LEU A 246 -2.35 -0.61 -17.72
CA LEU A 246 -2.55 0.63 -18.48
C LEU A 246 -1.51 0.84 -19.56
N ASN A 247 -0.33 0.25 -19.39
CA ASN A 247 0.79 0.24 -20.32
C ASN A 247 1.57 -1.06 -20.16
N THR A 248 2.59 -1.28 -21.00
CA THR A 248 3.46 -2.46 -20.85
C THR A 248 4.08 -2.49 -19.45
N TYR A 249 3.85 -3.57 -18.72
CA TYR A 249 4.28 -3.71 -17.34
C TYR A 249 5.78 -3.54 -17.13
N LYS A 250 6.59 -3.88 -18.13
CA LYS A 250 8.05 -3.76 -18.09
C LYS A 250 8.49 -2.31 -17.99
N TYR A 251 7.88 -1.44 -18.79
CA TYR A 251 8.17 0.00 -18.78
C TYR A 251 7.82 0.60 -17.42
N ASP A 252 6.62 0.31 -16.94
CA ASP A 252 6.11 0.84 -15.69
C ASP A 252 6.86 0.28 -14.46
N PHE A 253 7.31 -0.97 -14.53
CA PHE A 253 8.17 -1.55 -13.51
C PHE A 253 9.51 -0.81 -13.39
N VAL A 254 10.18 -0.54 -14.51
CA VAL A 254 11.43 0.24 -14.52
C VAL A 254 11.20 1.64 -13.99
N GLY A 255 10.16 2.34 -14.47
CA GLY A 255 9.80 3.69 -14.01
C GLY A 255 9.52 3.75 -12.50
N LEU A 256 8.83 2.74 -11.95
CA LEU A 256 8.57 2.64 -10.51
C LEU A 256 9.87 2.53 -9.69
N LEU A 257 10.83 1.73 -10.15
CA LEU A 257 12.12 1.61 -9.46
C LEU A 257 12.97 2.86 -9.62
N MET A 258 12.96 3.52 -10.77
CA MET A 258 13.63 4.81 -10.96
C MET A 258 13.06 5.89 -10.04
N HIS A 259 11.72 5.91 -9.82
CA HIS A 259 11.10 6.82 -8.86
C HIS A 259 11.52 6.51 -7.42
N ALA A 260 11.64 5.24 -7.05
CA ALA A 260 12.16 4.84 -5.74
C ALA A 260 13.63 5.27 -5.55
N GLU A 261 14.47 5.09 -6.56
CA GLU A 261 15.86 5.55 -6.59
C GLU A 261 15.96 7.09 -6.49
N HIS A 262 15.07 7.81 -7.19
CA HIS A 262 14.98 9.26 -7.12
C HIS A 262 14.72 9.76 -5.69
N LEU A 263 13.72 9.19 -5.02
CA LEU A 263 13.39 9.57 -3.64
C LEU A 263 14.57 9.30 -2.69
N GLU A 264 15.26 8.17 -2.83
CA GLU A 264 16.42 7.84 -2.01
C GLU A 264 17.61 8.77 -2.32
N ALA A 265 17.85 9.11 -3.58
CA ALA A 265 18.93 10.03 -4.00
C ALA A 265 18.67 11.47 -3.55
N THR A 266 17.44 11.95 -3.62
CA THR A 266 17.07 13.35 -3.36
C THR A 266 16.82 13.63 -1.88
N PHE A 267 16.18 12.69 -1.17
CA PHE A 267 15.74 12.87 0.22
C PHE A 267 16.44 11.93 1.22
N GLY A 268 17.31 11.04 0.75
CA GLY A 268 17.99 10.05 1.60
C GLY A 268 17.07 8.91 2.08
N VAL A 269 15.80 8.95 1.70
CA VAL A 269 14.76 7.98 2.11
C VAL A 269 13.93 7.59 0.89
N GLY A 270 13.87 6.27 0.61
CA GLY A 270 13.00 5.73 -0.43
C GLY A 270 11.53 5.62 0.03
N PRO A 271 10.64 5.08 -0.83
CA PRO A 271 9.22 5.02 -0.52
C PRO A 271 8.93 4.13 0.69
N HIS A 272 8.08 4.64 1.60
CA HIS A 272 7.60 3.87 2.75
C HIS A 272 6.76 2.68 2.31
N THR A 273 5.97 2.85 1.25
CA THR A 273 5.17 1.78 0.67
C THR A 273 5.21 1.80 -0.84
N ILE A 274 5.05 0.62 -1.44
CA ILE A 274 4.78 0.43 -2.88
C ILE A 274 3.49 -0.37 -3.00
N SER A 275 2.52 0.18 -3.72
CA SER A 275 1.27 -0.48 -4.09
C SER A 275 1.36 -1.05 -5.50
N VAL A 276 0.84 -2.26 -5.67
CA VAL A 276 0.89 -2.99 -6.95
C VAL A 276 -0.51 -3.36 -7.45
N PRO A 277 -1.42 -2.37 -7.68
CA PRO A 277 -2.73 -2.68 -8.22
C PRO A 277 -2.65 -3.10 -9.69
N ARG A 278 -3.60 -3.99 -10.10
CA ARG A 278 -3.87 -4.28 -11.51
C ARG A 278 -5.19 -3.61 -11.92
N ILE A 279 -5.33 -3.31 -13.21
CA ILE A 279 -6.59 -2.82 -13.74
C ILE A 279 -7.70 -3.84 -13.50
N CYS A 280 -8.86 -3.38 -13.02
CA CYS A 280 -10.04 -4.18 -12.75
C CYS A 280 -11.25 -3.60 -13.48
N PRO A 281 -12.29 -4.42 -13.74
CA PRO A 281 -13.56 -3.90 -14.22
C PRO A 281 -14.16 -2.89 -13.23
N ALA A 282 -14.89 -1.93 -13.76
CA ALA A 282 -15.68 -0.97 -12.99
C ALA A 282 -16.85 -0.50 -13.84
N GLU A 283 -17.73 0.31 -13.26
CA GLU A 283 -18.80 0.99 -14.01
C GLU A 283 -18.21 1.76 -15.20
N ASP A 284 -18.70 1.52 -16.41
CA ASP A 284 -18.24 2.14 -17.67
C ASP A 284 -16.76 1.84 -18.04
N ILE A 285 -16.11 0.87 -17.38
CA ILE A 285 -14.71 0.47 -17.65
C ILE A 285 -14.64 -0.99 -18.05
N SER A 286 -14.27 -1.25 -19.31
CA SER A 286 -14.07 -2.60 -19.84
C SER A 286 -12.58 -2.97 -19.93
N LEU A 287 -12.21 -4.14 -19.41
CA LEU A 287 -10.83 -4.65 -19.53
C LEU A 287 -10.38 -4.86 -20.99
N GLN A 288 -11.32 -5.05 -21.92
CA GLN A 288 -11.00 -5.20 -23.34
C GLN A 288 -10.35 -3.93 -23.93
N SER A 289 -10.53 -2.78 -23.28
CA SER A 289 -9.90 -1.52 -23.66
C SER A 289 -8.43 -1.42 -23.22
N PHE A 290 -7.94 -2.37 -22.43
CA PHE A 290 -6.60 -2.37 -21.84
C PHE A 290 -5.85 -3.67 -22.20
N PRO A 291 -5.22 -3.74 -23.38
CA PRO A 291 -4.59 -4.96 -23.89
C PRO A 291 -3.34 -5.41 -23.09
N ASP A 292 -2.77 -4.51 -22.28
CA ASP A 292 -1.58 -4.77 -21.48
C ASP A 292 -1.90 -5.42 -20.10
N ALA A 293 -3.10 -5.92 -19.90
CA ALA A 293 -3.46 -6.65 -18.68
C ALA A 293 -2.52 -7.85 -18.47
N ILE A 294 -2.07 -8.02 -17.21
CA ILE A 294 -1.06 -9.02 -16.86
C ILE A 294 -1.66 -10.25 -16.17
N SER A 295 -1.06 -11.43 -16.42
CA SER A 295 -1.41 -12.67 -15.75
C SER A 295 -0.95 -12.70 -14.29
N ASP A 296 -1.48 -13.66 -13.51
CA ASP A 296 -1.05 -13.89 -12.13
C ASP A 296 0.44 -14.25 -12.02
N ASP A 297 0.99 -15.00 -13.00
CA ASP A 297 2.40 -15.41 -12.98
C ASP A 297 3.33 -14.20 -13.18
N ILE A 298 3.01 -13.32 -14.14
CA ILE A 298 3.73 -12.05 -14.32
C ILE A 298 3.61 -11.20 -13.05
N PHE A 299 2.42 -11.12 -12.49
CA PHE A 299 2.17 -10.36 -11.28
C PHE A 299 2.98 -10.86 -10.08
N CYS A 300 3.02 -12.17 -9.85
CA CYS A 300 3.84 -12.77 -8.81
C CYS A 300 5.33 -12.44 -9.00
N LYS A 301 5.81 -12.48 -10.23
CA LYS A 301 7.21 -12.16 -10.54
C LYS A 301 7.52 -10.68 -10.29
N ILE A 302 6.64 -9.76 -10.69
CA ILE A 302 6.75 -8.33 -10.37
C ILE A 302 6.87 -8.13 -8.87
N VAL A 303 5.95 -8.72 -8.08
CA VAL A 303 5.96 -8.60 -6.62
C VAL A 303 7.26 -9.12 -6.00
N ALA A 304 7.73 -10.28 -6.44
CA ALA A 304 8.98 -10.87 -5.95
C ALA A 304 10.18 -9.98 -6.26
N VAL A 305 10.28 -9.48 -7.50
CA VAL A 305 11.44 -8.66 -7.89
C VAL A 305 11.40 -7.27 -7.25
N ILE A 306 10.22 -6.65 -7.06
CA ILE A 306 10.12 -5.39 -6.27
C ILE A 306 10.59 -5.63 -4.83
N ARG A 307 10.20 -6.76 -4.19
CA ARG A 307 10.67 -7.10 -2.83
C ARG A 307 12.19 -7.20 -2.77
N ILE A 308 12.81 -7.74 -3.81
CA ILE A 308 14.27 -7.89 -3.91
C ILE A 308 14.95 -6.52 -4.16
N ALA A 309 14.39 -5.73 -5.08
CA ALA A 309 14.98 -4.45 -5.49
C ALA A 309 14.86 -3.37 -4.39
N VAL A 310 13.72 -3.33 -3.68
CA VAL A 310 13.45 -2.36 -2.60
C VAL A 310 13.09 -3.12 -1.31
N PRO A 311 14.08 -3.77 -0.67
CA PRO A 311 13.84 -4.78 0.36
C PRO A 311 13.19 -4.25 1.63
N TYR A 312 13.31 -2.96 1.92
CA TYR A 312 12.79 -2.31 3.13
C TYR A 312 11.37 -1.74 2.97
N THR A 313 10.84 -1.60 1.74
CA THR A 313 9.53 -0.99 1.51
C THR A 313 8.37 -1.87 1.97
N GLY A 314 7.30 -1.27 2.48
CA GLY A 314 6.03 -1.96 2.69
C GLY A 314 5.33 -2.19 1.36
N MET A 315 4.94 -3.42 1.04
CA MET A 315 4.20 -3.71 -0.20
C MET A 315 2.73 -3.92 0.09
N ILE A 316 1.88 -3.25 -0.68
CA ILE A 316 0.43 -3.19 -0.46
C ILE A 316 -0.31 -3.88 -1.60
N ILE A 317 -1.29 -4.71 -1.22
CA ILE A 317 -2.30 -5.25 -2.14
C ILE A 317 -3.70 -5.07 -1.55
N SER A 318 -4.67 -4.77 -2.41
CA SER A 318 -6.05 -4.55 -2.01
C SER A 318 -6.97 -5.74 -2.36
N THR A 319 -8.25 -5.58 -2.04
CA THR A 319 -9.33 -6.51 -2.41
C THR A 319 -9.67 -6.52 -3.91
N ARG A 320 -8.93 -5.77 -4.75
CA ARG A 320 -8.95 -5.93 -6.21
C ARG A 320 -8.61 -7.36 -6.63
N GLU A 321 -7.65 -7.96 -5.91
CA GLU A 321 -7.14 -9.28 -6.21
C GLU A 321 -7.95 -10.36 -5.51
N SER A 322 -8.08 -11.52 -6.17
CA SER A 322 -8.73 -12.70 -5.61
C SER A 322 -7.99 -13.23 -4.37
N ALA A 323 -8.67 -13.97 -3.52
CA ALA A 323 -8.06 -14.62 -2.36
C ALA A 323 -6.88 -15.54 -2.74
N SER A 324 -6.96 -16.23 -3.90
CA SER A 324 -5.90 -17.10 -4.40
C SER A 324 -4.66 -16.31 -4.83
N THR A 325 -4.83 -15.21 -5.56
CA THR A 325 -3.72 -14.33 -5.97
C THR A 325 -3.09 -13.66 -4.75
N ARG A 326 -3.91 -13.18 -3.81
CA ARG A 326 -3.44 -12.57 -2.56
C ARG A 326 -2.58 -13.54 -1.75
N LYS A 327 -2.97 -14.84 -1.66
CA LYS A 327 -2.17 -15.87 -1.00
C LYS A 327 -0.78 -15.99 -1.61
N LYS A 328 -0.67 -16.10 -2.94
CA LYS A 328 0.62 -16.22 -3.63
C LYS A 328 1.55 -15.04 -3.35
N VAL A 329 1.04 -13.82 -3.47
CA VAL A 329 1.88 -12.61 -3.33
C VAL A 329 2.18 -12.24 -1.87
N LEU A 330 1.36 -12.68 -0.91
CA LEU A 330 1.69 -12.60 0.52
C LEU A 330 2.97 -13.36 0.85
N GLU A 331 3.16 -14.52 0.25
CA GLU A 331 4.39 -15.30 0.44
C GLU A 331 5.60 -14.60 -0.18
N LEU A 332 5.44 -13.98 -1.37
CA LEU A 332 6.53 -13.42 -2.15
C LEU A 332 7.01 -12.03 -1.69
N GLY A 333 6.16 -11.22 -1.07
CA GLY A 333 6.63 -9.87 -0.75
C GLY A 333 5.63 -8.94 -0.07
N VAL A 334 4.34 -9.15 -0.26
CA VAL A 334 3.30 -8.28 0.31
C VAL A 334 3.31 -8.33 1.83
N SER A 335 3.22 -7.16 2.46
CA SER A 335 3.24 -6.99 3.92
C SER A 335 2.03 -6.22 4.47
N GLN A 336 1.19 -5.67 3.59
CA GLN A 336 0.00 -4.92 3.98
C GLN A 336 -1.17 -5.28 3.06
N ILE A 337 -2.35 -5.52 3.63
CA ILE A 337 -3.55 -5.83 2.86
C ILE A 337 -4.77 -5.08 3.40
N SER A 338 -5.72 -4.78 2.52
CA SER A 338 -7.05 -4.38 2.96
C SER A 338 -7.92 -5.61 3.24
N GLY A 339 -8.89 -5.47 4.15
CA GLY A 339 -9.84 -6.52 4.50
C GLY A 339 -11.20 -5.96 4.84
N GLY A 340 -12.28 -6.68 4.49
CA GLY A 340 -13.64 -6.21 4.68
C GLY A 340 -13.94 -4.89 3.94
N SER A 341 -13.31 -4.70 2.76
CA SER A 341 -13.30 -3.42 2.05
C SER A 341 -14.63 -3.11 1.37
N ARG A 342 -14.95 -1.81 1.30
CA ARG A 342 -15.95 -1.24 0.40
C ARG A 342 -15.28 -0.16 -0.45
N THR A 343 -15.63 -0.09 -1.73
CA THR A 343 -15.07 0.87 -2.69
C THR A 343 -16.08 1.93 -3.12
N SER A 344 -17.28 1.85 -2.59
CA SER A 344 -18.33 2.85 -2.73
C SER A 344 -18.25 3.93 -1.67
N VAL A 345 -18.78 5.10 -1.98
CA VAL A 345 -18.85 6.23 -1.04
C VAL A 345 -19.95 5.97 -0.02
N GLY A 346 -19.60 5.74 1.23
CA GLY A 346 -20.58 5.47 2.31
C GLY A 346 -21.10 4.03 2.34
N GLY A 347 -20.29 3.04 1.98
CA GLY A 347 -20.71 1.64 1.86
C GLY A 347 -20.55 0.79 3.14
N TYR A 348 -20.06 1.33 4.25
CA TYR A 348 -19.89 0.56 5.49
C TYR A 348 -21.10 0.66 6.44
N ALA A 349 -21.64 1.85 6.61
CA ALA A 349 -22.73 2.09 7.56
C ALA A 349 -24.13 1.76 6.99
N THR A 350 -24.28 1.83 5.67
CA THR A 350 -25.54 1.55 4.99
C THR A 350 -25.35 0.48 3.94
N PRO A 351 -26.33 -0.43 3.75
CA PRO A 351 -26.30 -1.37 2.64
C PRO A 351 -26.19 -0.64 1.29
N GLU A 352 -25.39 -1.18 0.40
CA GLU A 352 -25.26 -0.66 -0.96
C GLU A 352 -26.59 -0.90 -1.73
N ILE A 353 -27.07 0.14 -2.39
CA ILE A 353 -28.22 0.09 -3.26
C ILE A 353 -27.69 0.02 -4.69
N PRO A 354 -27.97 -1.02 -5.48
CA PRO A 354 -27.39 -1.19 -6.82
C PRO A 354 -27.63 0.00 -7.75
N GLU A 355 -28.78 0.66 -7.64
CA GLU A 355 -29.14 1.85 -8.44
C GLU A 355 -28.33 3.10 -8.05
N GLU A 356 -27.71 3.08 -6.89
CA GLU A 356 -26.84 4.15 -6.37
C GLU A 356 -25.36 3.74 -6.39
N ASN A 357 -24.94 2.92 -7.36
CA ASN A 357 -23.56 2.49 -7.46
C ASN A 357 -22.61 3.68 -7.50
N SER A 358 -21.70 3.74 -6.53
CA SER A 358 -20.70 4.78 -6.38
C SER A 358 -19.28 4.20 -6.27
N ALA A 359 -19.12 2.90 -6.52
CA ALA A 359 -17.88 2.17 -6.37
C ALA A 359 -16.81 2.62 -7.38
N GLN A 360 -15.55 2.67 -6.95
CA GLN A 360 -14.44 2.99 -7.83
C GLN A 360 -14.00 1.79 -8.71
N PHE A 361 -14.17 0.58 -8.21
CA PHE A 361 -13.92 -0.66 -8.94
C PHE A 361 -14.61 -1.83 -8.24
N ASP A 362 -14.78 -2.91 -8.98
CA ASP A 362 -15.34 -4.15 -8.46
C ASP A 362 -14.29 -4.87 -7.59
N ILE A 363 -14.69 -5.27 -6.39
CA ILE A 363 -13.83 -6.03 -5.49
C ILE A 363 -13.92 -7.53 -5.78
N SER A 364 -12.77 -8.21 -5.86
CA SER A 364 -12.69 -9.66 -6.07
C SER A 364 -12.71 -10.46 -4.76
N ASP A 365 -12.24 -9.86 -3.66
CA ASP A 365 -12.27 -10.48 -2.34
C ASP A 365 -13.29 -9.77 -1.44
N THR A 366 -14.46 -10.37 -1.32
CA THR A 366 -15.62 -9.82 -0.60
C THR A 366 -15.73 -10.27 0.85
N ARG A 367 -14.73 -11.03 1.36
CA ARG A 367 -14.73 -11.55 2.72
C ARG A 367 -14.79 -10.41 3.75
N THR A 368 -15.48 -10.68 4.86
CA THR A 368 -15.46 -9.81 6.04
C THR A 368 -14.05 -9.69 6.63
N LEU A 369 -13.83 -8.71 7.49
CA LEU A 369 -12.53 -8.57 8.16
C LEU A 369 -12.18 -9.80 8.99
N ASP A 370 -13.15 -10.39 9.72
CA ASP A 370 -12.90 -11.59 10.54
C ASP A 370 -12.53 -12.80 9.70
N GLU A 371 -13.18 -13.01 8.56
CA GLU A 371 -12.82 -14.07 7.61
C GLU A 371 -11.41 -13.89 7.04
N VAL A 372 -11.00 -12.64 6.76
CA VAL A 372 -9.64 -12.35 6.29
C VAL A 372 -8.62 -12.56 7.41
N VAL A 373 -8.92 -12.15 8.64
CA VAL A 373 -8.07 -12.40 9.80
C VAL A 373 -7.93 -13.92 10.03
N ASN A 374 -9.03 -14.66 10.04
CA ASN A 374 -9.03 -16.11 10.18
C ASN A 374 -8.16 -16.80 9.12
N TRP A 375 -8.34 -16.42 7.85
CA TRP A 375 -7.55 -16.91 6.74
C TRP A 375 -6.04 -16.62 6.88
N LEU A 376 -5.66 -15.45 7.37
CA LEU A 376 -4.25 -15.13 7.63
C LEU A 376 -3.67 -16.02 8.74
N LEU A 377 -4.45 -16.28 9.79
CA LEU A 377 -4.05 -17.19 10.88
C LEU A 377 -3.82 -18.63 10.36
N ASP A 378 -4.70 -19.12 9.47
CA ASP A 378 -4.54 -20.43 8.81
C ASP A 378 -3.27 -20.51 7.94
N LEU A 379 -2.81 -19.38 7.39
CA LEU A 379 -1.56 -19.26 6.63
C LEU A 379 -0.32 -19.06 7.52
N GLY A 380 -0.47 -19.02 8.84
CA GLY A 380 0.63 -18.75 9.78
C GLY A 380 1.08 -17.29 9.82
N HIS A 381 0.25 -16.37 9.33
CA HIS A 381 0.53 -14.94 9.41
C HIS A 381 -0.09 -14.29 10.64
N VAL A 382 0.57 -13.28 11.18
CA VAL A 382 0.10 -12.43 12.28
C VAL A 382 -0.62 -11.21 11.73
N PRO A 383 -1.97 -11.14 11.75
CA PRO A 383 -2.70 -9.91 11.40
C PRO A 383 -2.31 -8.79 12.37
N SER A 384 -1.87 -7.66 11.86
CA SER A 384 -1.37 -6.54 12.67
C SER A 384 -2.19 -5.28 12.45
N PHE A 385 -2.75 -4.75 13.52
CA PHE A 385 -3.44 -3.45 13.53
C PHE A 385 -2.56 -2.35 14.13
N CYS A 386 -1.24 -2.59 14.20
CA CYS A 386 -0.27 -1.68 14.82
C CYS A 386 -0.18 -0.33 14.09
N THR A 387 -0.17 0.75 14.87
CA THR A 387 0.01 2.14 14.42
C THR A 387 1.08 2.88 15.24
N ALA A 388 1.91 2.15 16.00
CA ALA A 388 2.82 2.72 16.99
C ALA A 388 3.89 3.64 16.40
N CYS A 389 4.46 3.29 15.24
CA CYS A 389 5.57 4.03 14.66
C CYS A 389 5.23 5.51 14.43
N TYR A 390 4.07 5.80 13.84
CA TYR A 390 3.62 7.18 13.61
C TYR A 390 3.37 7.96 14.90
N ARG A 391 2.76 7.29 15.86
CA ARG A 391 2.39 7.89 17.15
C ARG A 391 3.60 8.12 18.08
N LEU A 392 4.73 7.51 17.77
CA LEU A 392 6.01 7.62 18.51
C LEU A 392 7.09 8.37 17.72
N GLY A 393 6.72 9.02 16.60
CA GLY A 393 7.65 9.77 15.75
C GLY A 393 8.73 8.89 15.10
N ARG A 394 8.43 7.62 14.84
CA ARG A 394 9.29 6.71 14.08
C ARG A 394 8.81 6.66 12.63
N THR A 395 9.10 7.72 11.89
CA THR A 395 8.74 7.93 10.48
C THR A 395 9.98 8.26 9.66
N GLY A 396 9.90 8.26 8.34
CA GLY A 396 10.96 8.63 7.44
C GLY A 396 12.28 7.89 7.69
N ASP A 397 13.37 8.60 7.72
CA ASP A 397 14.73 8.06 7.93
C ASP A 397 14.84 7.27 9.24
N ARG A 398 14.23 7.75 10.33
CA ARG A 398 14.24 7.04 11.61
C ARG A 398 13.57 5.65 11.50
N PHE A 399 12.47 5.54 10.78
CA PHE A 399 11.83 4.25 10.54
C PHE A 399 12.70 3.36 9.66
N MET A 400 13.22 3.88 8.55
CA MET A 400 14.05 3.14 7.61
C MET A 400 15.35 2.64 8.25
N SER A 401 15.96 3.43 9.11
CA SER A 401 17.15 3.04 9.89
C SER A 401 16.85 1.83 10.81
N LEU A 402 15.69 1.84 11.49
CA LEU A 402 15.26 0.71 12.32
C LEU A 402 14.97 -0.55 11.48
N VAL A 403 14.41 -0.39 10.29
CA VAL A 403 14.13 -1.51 9.36
C VAL A 403 15.46 -2.08 8.85
N LYS A 404 16.33 -1.25 8.28
CA LYS A 404 17.63 -1.66 7.69
C LYS A 404 18.53 -2.33 8.73
N SER A 405 18.50 -1.91 9.99
CA SER A 405 19.27 -2.51 11.10
C SER A 405 18.62 -3.75 11.73
N GLY A 406 17.39 -4.10 11.37
CA GLY A 406 16.61 -5.18 11.98
C GLY A 406 16.05 -4.85 13.38
N GLN A 407 16.36 -3.68 13.96
CA GLN A 407 15.85 -3.27 15.27
C GLN A 407 14.33 -3.10 15.30
N ILE A 408 13.72 -2.89 14.14
CA ILE A 408 12.26 -2.77 14.02
C ILE A 408 11.54 -4.02 14.54
N ALA A 409 12.12 -5.20 14.46
CA ALA A 409 11.54 -6.44 14.99
C ALA A 409 11.23 -6.37 16.49
N ASN A 410 12.08 -5.69 17.27
CA ASN A 410 11.89 -5.51 18.70
C ASN A 410 10.67 -4.64 19.07
N CYS A 411 10.15 -3.85 18.14
CA CYS A 411 8.94 -3.05 18.33
C CYS A 411 7.75 -3.68 17.61
N CYS A 412 7.93 -4.05 16.34
CA CYS A 412 6.84 -4.49 15.49
C CYS A 412 6.29 -5.87 15.84
N ALA A 413 7.13 -6.83 16.24
CA ALA A 413 6.66 -8.15 16.63
C ALA A 413 5.74 -8.08 17.87
N PRO A 414 6.16 -7.53 19.03
CA PRO A 414 5.27 -7.42 20.18
C PRO A 414 4.03 -6.56 19.91
N ASN A 415 4.17 -5.45 19.17
CA ASN A 415 3.02 -4.62 18.82
C ASN A 415 1.99 -5.35 17.95
N ALA A 416 2.43 -6.21 17.04
CA ALA A 416 1.51 -7.01 16.23
C ALA A 416 0.71 -7.98 17.11
N LEU A 417 1.39 -8.69 18.01
CA LEU A 417 0.74 -9.64 18.93
C LEU A 417 -0.25 -8.94 19.87
N MET A 418 0.11 -7.78 20.42
CA MET A 418 -0.78 -7.02 21.31
C MET A 418 -2.02 -6.50 20.54
N THR A 419 -1.84 -5.96 19.33
CA THR A 419 -2.98 -5.47 18.55
C THR A 419 -3.85 -6.61 17.99
N LEU A 420 -3.26 -7.78 17.70
CA LEU A 420 -4.03 -8.99 17.40
C LEU A 420 -4.83 -9.42 18.63
N LYS A 421 -4.24 -9.43 19.83
CA LYS A 421 -4.95 -9.77 21.07
C LYS A 421 -6.12 -8.83 21.36
N GLU A 422 -5.95 -7.51 21.12
CA GLU A 422 -7.04 -6.54 21.21
C GLU A 422 -8.18 -6.92 20.24
N TYR A 423 -7.84 -7.25 18.97
CA TYR A 423 -8.83 -7.65 17.98
C TYR A 423 -9.58 -8.93 18.40
N LEU A 424 -8.85 -9.93 18.85
CA LEU A 424 -9.43 -11.21 19.28
C LEU A 424 -10.42 -11.04 20.44
N GLN A 425 -10.11 -10.18 21.40
CA GLN A 425 -10.97 -9.94 22.56
C GLN A 425 -12.26 -9.16 22.21
N ASP A 426 -12.17 -8.24 21.25
CA ASP A 426 -13.24 -7.26 21.03
C ASP A 426 -14.15 -7.63 19.83
N TYR A 427 -13.62 -8.38 18.83
CA TYR A 427 -14.28 -8.48 17.52
C TYR A 427 -14.33 -9.88 16.91
N ALA A 428 -13.44 -10.79 17.33
CA ALA A 428 -13.26 -12.06 16.65
C ALA A 428 -14.40 -13.05 16.91
N SER A 429 -14.72 -13.85 15.89
CA SER A 429 -15.53 -15.05 16.05
C SER A 429 -14.80 -16.09 16.94
N PRO A 430 -15.52 -17.07 17.53
CA PRO A 430 -14.89 -18.08 18.39
C PRO A 430 -13.77 -18.87 17.71
N ASP A 431 -13.91 -19.19 16.42
CA ASP A 431 -12.87 -19.92 15.65
C ASP A 431 -11.63 -19.03 15.42
N THR A 432 -11.82 -17.79 14.99
CA THR A 432 -10.74 -16.82 14.84
C THR A 432 -10.03 -16.56 16.17
N TYR A 433 -10.77 -16.45 17.26
CA TYR A 433 -10.21 -16.29 18.61
C TYR A 433 -9.29 -17.47 18.98
N ALA A 434 -9.78 -18.71 18.83
CA ALA A 434 -9.02 -19.90 19.21
C ALA A 434 -7.71 -20.03 18.41
N LYS A 435 -7.77 -19.81 17.09
CA LYS A 435 -6.58 -19.84 16.22
C LYS A 435 -5.60 -18.71 16.58
N GLY A 436 -6.13 -17.50 16.81
CA GLY A 436 -5.30 -16.33 17.12
C GLY A 436 -4.58 -16.44 18.44
N ILE A 437 -5.21 -16.98 19.50
CA ILE A 437 -4.56 -17.24 20.81
C ILE A 437 -3.41 -18.22 20.65
N LYS A 438 -3.63 -19.33 19.94
CA LYS A 438 -2.59 -20.33 19.68
C LYS A 438 -1.38 -19.71 18.97
N LEU A 439 -1.62 -18.91 17.92
CA LEU A 439 -0.55 -18.23 17.18
C LEU A 439 0.21 -17.23 18.06
N ILE A 440 -0.48 -16.47 18.94
CA ILE A 440 0.17 -15.56 19.89
C ILE A 440 1.08 -16.31 20.85
N GLU A 441 0.65 -17.46 21.38
CA GLU A 441 1.45 -18.31 22.29
C GLU A 441 2.72 -18.85 21.61
N GLU A 442 2.64 -19.18 20.33
CA GLU A 442 3.77 -19.63 19.52
C GLU A 442 4.71 -18.45 19.20
N GLU A 443 4.20 -17.37 18.64
CA GLU A 443 5.00 -16.25 18.16
C GLU A 443 5.66 -15.42 19.27
N ILE A 444 5.07 -15.35 20.47
CA ILE A 444 5.68 -14.65 21.62
C ILE A 444 7.02 -15.29 22.01
N GLN A 445 7.23 -16.58 21.71
CA GLN A 445 8.48 -17.29 22.00
C GLN A 445 9.62 -16.80 21.09
N HIS A 446 9.29 -16.30 19.91
CA HIS A 446 10.26 -15.84 18.91
C HIS A 446 10.75 -14.40 19.15
N ILE A 447 10.25 -13.69 20.17
CA ILE A 447 10.78 -12.36 20.53
C ILE A 447 12.18 -12.50 21.10
N PRO A 448 13.25 -11.96 20.42
CA PRO A 448 14.62 -12.24 20.78
C PRO A 448 15.05 -11.63 22.11
N ASN A 449 14.52 -10.45 22.44
CA ASN A 449 14.88 -9.71 23.65
C ASN A 449 14.04 -10.15 24.84
N PRO A 450 14.64 -10.78 25.90
CA PRO A 450 13.88 -11.30 27.04
C PRO A 450 13.08 -10.23 27.79
N ARG A 451 13.62 -9.01 27.93
CA ARG A 451 12.95 -7.90 28.59
C ARG A 451 11.72 -7.43 27.82
N ILE A 452 11.84 -7.34 26.50
CA ILE A 452 10.69 -6.98 25.61
C ILE A 452 9.64 -8.07 25.67
N LYS A 453 10.03 -9.35 25.65
CA LYS A 453 9.15 -10.51 25.80
C LYS A 453 8.38 -10.46 27.13
N GLU A 454 9.05 -10.20 28.24
CA GLU A 454 8.41 -10.09 29.56
C GLU A 454 7.36 -8.96 29.58
N ILE A 455 7.71 -7.77 29.06
CA ILE A 455 6.76 -6.65 28.97
C ILE A 455 5.57 -7.02 28.08
N ALA A 456 5.82 -7.66 26.94
CA ALA A 456 4.75 -8.09 26.03
C ALA A 456 3.81 -9.09 26.68
N LEU A 457 4.32 -10.09 27.40
CA LEU A 457 3.51 -11.06 28.17
C LEU A 457 2.63 -10.36 29.22
N ARG A 458 3.19 -9.41 29.96
CA ARG A 458 2.42 -8.62 30.94
C ARG A 458 1.32 -7.82 30.23
N ASN A 459 1.64 -7.14 29.14
CA ASN A 459 0.67 -6.34 28.39
C ASN A 459 -0.45 -7.20 27.78
N LEU A 460 -0.13 -8.41 27.26
CA LEU A 460 -1.13 -9.35 26.76
C LEU A 460 -2.14 -9.76 27.87
N LYS A 461 -1.66 -9.95 29.10
CA LYS A 461 -2.54 -10.21 30.25
C LYS A 461 -3.39 -9.01 30.60
N GLU A 462 -2.83 -7.80 30.61
CA GLU A 462 -3.57 -6.58 30.87
C GLU A 462 -4.64 -6.29 29.79
N ILE A 463 -4.42 -6.76 28.53
CA ILE A 463 -5.45 -6.70 27.47
C ILE A 463 -6.63 -7.62 27.81
N GLU A 464 -6.41 -8.80 28.37
CA GLU A 464 -7.48 -9.69 28.87
C GLU A 464 -8.29 -9.04 30.00
N GLU A 465 -7.64 -8.22 30.81
CA GLU A 465 -8.27 -7.44 31.90
C GLU A 465 -8.99 -6.18 31.39
N GLY A 466 -9.04 -5.94 30.06
CA GLY A 466 -9.77 -4.86 29.43
C GLY A 466 -8.94 -3.63 29.05
N LYS A 467 -7.64 -3.59 29.33
CA LYS A 467 -6.77 -2.50 28.87
C LYS A 467 -6.52 -2.58 27.37
N ARG A 468 -6.30 -1.43 26.73
CA ARG A 468 -6.09 -1.32 25.29
C ARG A 468 -4.96 -0.32 24.98
N ASP A 469 -4.49 -0.34 23.71
CA ASP A 469 -3.58 0.65 23.13
C ASP A 469 -2.16 0.62 23.69
N PHE A 470 -1.65 -0.57 23.98
CA PHE A 470 -0.23 -0.76 24.33
C PHE A 470 0.69 -0.55 23.13
N ARG A 471 1.89 -0.03 23.39
CA ARG A 471 2.89 0.31 22.37
C ARG A 471 4.30 0.13 22.88
N PHE A 472 5.17 -0.39 21.99
CA PHE A 472 6.62 -0.36 22.13
C PHE A 472 7.25 0.71 21.26
#